data_0fad1e3e5bca5ab5121a4a6f3991fedf
#
_entry.id   0fad1e3e5bca5ab5121a4a6f3991fedf
#
_cell.length_a   1.000
_cell.length_b   1.000
_cell.length_c   1.000
_cell.angle_alpha   90.00
_cell.angle_beta   90.00
_cell.angle_gamma   90.00
#
_symmetry.space_group_name_H-M   'P 1'
#
loop_
_entity.id
_entity.type
_entity.pdbx_description
1 polymer ?
#
loop_
_entity_poly.entity_id
_entity_poly.type
_entity_poly.pdbx_seq_one_letter_code
_entity_poly.pdbx_strand_id
1 'polypeptide(L)'
;MAFTGIALALAADLVLRSSAFADHAAIPPRFTCEGDDVSPPLEWSAPPEGTKSLALVVDDPDAPDPAAPRRTWVHWVMYDLPPDAGALAEGAPLPKGARAGKSDFGERRWRGPCPPIGRHRYFFKLYALDRSLGDLGTLTKAELEKAMEGHVLARVELVGTYEKARH
;
A
#
# COMPACT_ATOMS: atom_id res chain seq x y z
N MET A 1 -13.76 -41.22 28.11
CA MET A 1 -13.28 -39.83 28.19
C MET A 1 -12.81 -39.42 26.80
N ALA A 2 -13.58 -38.60 26.11
CA ALA A 2 -13.24 -38.14 24.75
C ALA A 2 -12.45 -36.83 24.87
N PHE A 3 -11.19 -36.85 24.46
CA PHE A 3 -10.39 -35.63 24.30
C PHE A 3 -10.81 -34.94 23.02
N THR A 4 -11.59 -33.88 23.16
CA THR A 4 -11.88 -32.96 22.04
C THR A 4 -10.64 -32.11 21.84
N GLY A 5 -9.81 -32.51 20.89
CA GLY A 5 -8.68 -31.69 20.47
C GLY A 5 -9.22 -30.40 19.82
N ILE A 6 -9.01 -29.25 20.43
CA ILE A 6 -9.20 -27.93 19.81
C ILE A 6 -8.07 -27.79 18.80
N ALA A 7 -8.38 -27.98 17.53
CA ALA A 7 -7.48 -27.62 16.44
C ALA A 7 -7.34 -26.08 16.47
N LEU A 8 -6.21 -25.59 16.92
CA LEU A 8 -5.84 -24.18 16.79
C LEU A 8 -5.60 -23.95 15.31
N ALA A 9 -6.59 -23.39 14.60
CA ALA A 9 -6.40 -22.92 13.25
C ALA A 9 -5.37 -21.78 13.30
N LEU A 10 -4.19 -21.99 12.75
CA LEU A 10 -3.23 -20.92 12.49
C LEU A 10 -3.91 -19.93 11.56
N ALA A 11 -4.11 -18.71 12.02
CA ALA A 11 -4.59 -17.64 11.15
C ALA A 11 -3.56 -17.47 10.02
N ALA A 12 -4.03 -17.52 8.78
CA ALA A 12 -3.17 -17.27 7.63
C ALA A 12 -2.67 -15.82 7.67
N ASP A 13 -1.37 -15.62 7.40
CA ASP A 13 -0.79 -14.29 7.34
C ASP A 13 -1.46 -13.46 6.24
N LEU A 14 -1.63 -12.16 6.50
CA LEU A 14 -2.05 -11.20 5.49
C LEU A 14 -1.01 -11.15 4.37
N VAL A 15 -1.47 -11.26 3.13
CA VAL A 15 -0.61 -11.24 1.93
C VAL A 15 -1.09 -10.12 1.01
N LEU A 16 -0.16 -9.39 0.42
CA LEU A 16 -0.40 -8.37 -0.60
C LEU A 16 0.36 -8.73 -1.87
N ARG A 17 -0.32 -8.69 -3.02
CA ARG A 17 0.24 -9.03 -4.33
C ARG A 17 -0.22 -8.05 -5.39
N SER A 18 0.49 -8.05 -6.52
CA SER A 18 0.05 -7.46 -7.77
C SER A 18 0.11 -8.51 -8.88
N SER A 19 -0.87 -8.54 -9.77
CA SER A 19 -0.80 -9.34 -11.00
C SER A 19 0.13 -8.71 -12.05
N ALA A 20 0.53 -7.46 -11.86
CA ALA A 20 1.38 -6.73 -12.80
C ALA A 20 2.89 -6.93 -12.55
N PHE A 21 3.30 -7.22 -11.31
CA PHE A 21 4.70 -7.46 -10.95
C PHE A 21 4.80 -8.33 -9.69
N ALA A 22 5.84 -9.16 -9.64
CA ALA A 22 6.15 -9.95 -8.46
C ALA A 22 6.86 -9.11 -7.40
N ASP A 23 6.85 -9.58 -6.15
CA ASP A 23 7.60 -8.95 -5.06
C ASP A 23 9.08 -8.80 -5.41
N HIS A 24 9.64 -7.62 -5.19
CA HIS A 24 10.99 -7.19 -5.57
C HIS A 24 11.29 -7.12 -7.09
N ALA A 25 10.30 -7.36 -7.95
CA ALA A 25 10.44 -7.20 -9.39
C ALA A 25 10.22 -5.77 -9.86
N ALA A 26 10.55 -5.52 -11.13
CA ALA A 26 10.34 -4.20 -11.73
C ALA A 26 8.85 -3.91 -11.93
N ILE A 27 8.44 -2.70 -11.57
CA ILE A 27 7.11 -2.16 -11.87
C ILE A 27 7.07 -1.84 -13.37
N PRO A 28 6.06 -2.34 -14.13
CA PRO A 28 5.96 -2.01 -15.54
C PRO A 28 5.82 -0.51 -15.80
N PRO A 29 6.41 0.03 -16.89
CA PRO A 29 6.36 1.45 -17.24
C PRO A 29 4.96 2.05 -17.28
N ARG A 30 3.93 1.25 -17.61
CA ARG A 30 2.52 1.65 -17.63
C ARG A 30 2.06 2.34 -16.33
N PHE A 31 2.60 1.92 -15.18
CA PHE A 31 2.22 2.43 -13.86
C PHE A 31 3.13 3.56 -13.37
N THR A 32 3.94 4.13 -14.24
CA THR A 32 4.98 5.11 -13.92
C THR A 32 4.84 6.38 -14.75
N CYS A 33 5.66 7.39 -14.46
CA CYS A 33 5.69 8.63 -15.24
C CYS A 33 6.15 8.47 -16.69
N GLU A 34 6.68 7.32 -17.07
CA GLU A 34 7.06 6.98 -18.44
C GLU A 34 5.94 6.28 -19.23
N GLY A 35 4.79 6.02 -18.59
CA GLY A 35 3.61 5.40 -19.19
C GLY A 35 2.33 6.15 -18.84
N ASP A 36 1.25 5.39 -18.67
CA ASP A 36 -0.09 5.95 -18.41
C ASP A 36 -0.22 6.55 -17.00
N ASP A 37 0.71 6.25 -16.11
CA ASP A 37 0.71 6.66 -14.70
C ASP A 37 -0.59 6.27 -13.95
N VAL A 38 -1.16 5.13 -14.30
CA VAL A 38 -2.32 4.53 -13.60
C VAL A 38 -1.85 3.66 -12.44
N SER A 39 -2.69 3.51 -11.42
CA SER A 39 -2.36 2.63 -10.29
C SER A 39 -2.30 1.17 -10.71
N PRO A 40 -1.33 0.38 -10.22
CA PRO A 40 -1.27 -1.04 -10.52
C PRO A 40 -2.41 -1.79 -9.83
N PRO A 41 -2.83 -2.96 -10.39
CA PRO A 41 -3.76 -3.84 -9.72
C PRO A 41 -3.11 -4.41 -8.45
N LEU A 42 -3.87 -4.43 -7.36
CA LEU A 42 -3.46 -4.99 -6.08
C LEU A 42 -4.52 -5.98 -5.60
N GLU A 43 -4.10 -7.06 -4.97
CA GLU A 43 -4.96 -8.04 -4.33
C GLU A 43 -4.37 -8.48 -2.99
N TRP A 44 -5.21 -8.81 -2.04
CA TRP A 44 -4.80 -9.25 -0.71
C TRP A 44 -5.63 -10.42 -0.23
N SER A 45 -5.02 -11.23 0.64
CA SER A 45 -5.70 -12.33 1.32
C SER A 45 -6.70 -11.79 2.36
N ALA A 46 -7.55 -12.68 2.88
CA ALA A 46 -8.44 -12.31 3.97
C ALA A 46 -7.65 -11.71 5.14
N PRO A 47 -7.99 -10.51 5.60
CA PRO A 47 -7.34 -9.91 6.75
C PRO A 47 -7.71 -10.66 8.04
N PRO A 48 -6.94 -10.49 9.14
CA PRO A 48 -7.22 -11.17 10.40
C PRO A 48 -8.62 -10.84 10.94
N GLU A 49 -9.16 -11.76 11.72
CA GLU A 49 -10.44 -11.55 12.43
C GLU A 49 -10.38 -10.27 13.27
N GLY A 50 -11.47 -9.53 13.30
CA GLY A 50 -11.57 -8.24 13.99
C GLY A 50 -11.17 -7.04 13.14
N THR A 51 -10.69 -7.24 11.91
CA THR A 51 -10.40 -6.14 10.99
C THR A 51 -11.68 -5.40 10.61
N LYS A 52 -11.68 -4.08 10.79
CA LYS A 52 -12.80 -3.18 10.45
C LYS A 52 -12.52 -2.34 9.22
N SER A 53 -11.25 -2.02 8.96
CA SER A 53 -10.81 -1.30 7.79
C SER A 53 -9.38 -1.63 7.43
N LEU A 54 -8.98 -1.25 6.21
CA LEU A 54 -7.58 -1.32 5.77
C LEU A 54 -7.07 0.08 5.44
N ALA A 55 -5.75 0.24 5.55
CA ALA A 55 -5.04 1.42 5.05
C ALA A 55 -3.90 0.98 4.13
N LEU A 56 -3.66 1.77 3.09
CA LEU A 56 -2.58 1.54 2.12
C LEU A 56 -1.72 2.78 1.99
N VAL A 57 -0.42 2.61 2.12
CA VAL A 57 0.59 3.64 1.88
C VAL A 57 1.60 3.11 0.88
N VAL A 58 1.90 3.90 -0.16
CA VAL A 58 2.98 3.60 -1.09
C VAL A 58 4.04 4.68 -0.96
N ASP A 59 5.26 4.26 -0.65
CA ASP A 59 6.39 5.18 -0.46
C ASP A 59 7.71 4.65 -1.03
N ASP A 60 8.64 5.58 -1.25
CA ASP A 60 9.96 5.38 -1.81
C ASP A 60 11.02 5.91 -0.82
N PRO A 61 11.76 5.03 -0.13
CA PRO A 61 12.79 5.44 0.82
C PRO A 61 14.11 5.84 0.15
N ASP A 62 14.26 5.66 -1.15
CA ASP A 62 15.51 5.83 -1.88
C ASP A 62 15.65 7.23 -2.51
N ALA A 63 14.69 8.10 -2.31
CA ALA A 63 14.67 9.43 -2.91
C ALA A 63 15.72 10.39 -2.32
N PRO A 64 16.40 11.22 -3.16
CA PRO A 64 16.32 11.29 -4.62
C PRO A 64 17.31 10.35 -5.33
N ASP A 65 18.25 9.77 -4.63
CA ASP A 65 19.35 8.93 -5.12
C ASP A 65 19.53 7.75 -4.16
N PRO A 66 19.40 6.49 -4.60
CA PRO A 66 19.57 5.33 -3.73
C PRO A 66 20.97 5.20 -3.13
N ALA A 67 22.00 5.80 -3.74
CA ALA A 67 23.35 5.86 -3.18
C ALA A 67 23.49 6.89 -2.04
N ALA A 68 22.59 7.87 -1.99
CA ALA A 68 22.56 8.93 -0.97
C ALA A 68 21.11 9.38 -0.70
N PRO A 69 20.26 8.50 -0.13
CA PRO A 69 18.86 8.84 0.11
C PRO A 69 18.75 9.94 1.18
N ARG A 70 17.82 10.88 0.97
CA ARG A 70 17.63 12.03 1.87
C ARG A 70 16.27 12.07 2.52
N ARG A 71 15.28 11.38 1.92
CA ARG A 71 13.90 11.34 2.40
C ARG A 71 13.14 10.16 1.86
N THR A 72 12.10 9.75 2.56
CA THR A 72 11.07 8.89 2.02
C THR A 72 10.05 9.74 1.27
N TRP A 73 9.81 9.42 0.00
CA TRP A 73 8.84 10.12 -0.83
C TRP A 73 7.53 9.34 -0.88
N VAL A 74 6.43 9.98 -0.50
CA VAL A 74 5.10 9.35 -0.44
C VAL A 74 4.37 9.50 -1.77
N HIS A 75 3.99 8.36 -2.37
CA HIS A 75 3.32 8.25 -3.67
C HIS A 75 1.79 8.16 -3.55
N TRP A 76 1.28 7.41 -2.57
CA TRP A 76 -0.14 7.14 -2.43
C TRP A 76 -0.52 6.89 -0.98
N VAL A 77 -1.68 7.42 -0.57
CA VAL A 77 -2.20 7.25 0.79
C VAL A 77 -3.70 7.00 0.69
N MET A 78 -4.16 5.88 1.25
CA MET A 78 -5.58 5.55 1.38
C MET A 78 -5.87 4.97 2.75
N TYR A 79 -7.08 5.18 3.25
CA TYR A 79 -7.56 4.60 4.50
C TYR A 79 -9.06 4.34 4.46
N ASP A 80 -9.58 3.64 5.46
CA ASP A 80 -10.97 3.14 5.48
C ASP A 80 -11.33 2.30 4.24
N LEU A 81 -10.36 1.57 3.68
CA LEU A 81 -10.64 0.59 2.64
C LEU A 81 -11.50 -0.54 3.24
N PRO A 82 -12.55 -1.01 2.52
CA PRO A 82 -13.34 -2.16 2.96
C PRO A 82 -12.47 -3.40 3.07
N PRO A 83 -12.45 -4.10 4.23
CA PRO A 83 -11.57 -5.25 4.43
C PRO A 83 -11.93 -6.45 3.54
N ASP A 84 -13.18 -6.56 3.13
CA ASP A 84 -13.72 -7.62 2.26
C ASP A 84 -13.62 -7.32 0.77
N ALA A 85 -13.12 -6.15 0.38
CA ALA A 85 -12.91 -5.81 -1.03
C ALA A 85 -11.95 -6.77 -1.74
N GLY A 86 -10.90 -7.24 -1.03
CA GLY A 86 -9.94 -8.24 -1.51
C GLY A 86 -9.01 -7.76 -2.62
N ALA A 87 -9.35 -6.71 -3.35
CA ALA A 87 -8.57 -6.20 -4.46
C ALA A 87 -8.88 -4.74 -4.80
N LEU A 88 -7.93 -4.12 -5.48
CA LEU A 88 -8.08 -2.87 -6.24
C LEU A 88 -7.71 -3.17 -7.69
N ALA A 89 -8.63 -2.94 -8.62
CA ALA A 89 -8.33 -3.09 -10.04
C ALA A 89 -7.35 -2.01 -10.53
N GLU A 90 -6.67 -2.27 -11.64
CA GLU A 90 -5.82 -1.28 -12.32
C GLU A 90 -6.59 0.02 -12.56
N GLY A 91 -6.02 1.15 -12.16
CA GLY A 91 -6.60 2.47 -12.37
C GLY A 91 -7.97 2.68 -11.73
N ALA A 92 -8.38 1.79 -10.81
CA ALA A 92 -9.71 1.87 -10.20
C ALA A 92 -9.91 3.17 -9.42
N PRO A 93 -11.15 3.69 -9.39
CA PRO A 93 -11.50 4.76 -8.48
C PRO A 93 -11.42 4.28 -7.03
N LEU A 94 -11.38 5.23 -6.12
CA LEU A 94 -11.40 4.95 -4.69
C LEU A 94 -12.64 4.11 -4.33
N PRO A 95 -12.50 2.97 -3.63
CA PRO A 95 -13.64 2.16 -3.20
C PRO A 95 -14.63 2.97 -2.36
N LYS A 96 -15.91 2.62 -2.44
CA LYS A 96 -16.96 3.27 -1.64
C LYS A 96 -16.64 3.18 -0.16
N GLY A 97 -16.65 4.31 0.53
CA GLY A 97 -16.33 4.44 1.93
C GLY A 97 -14.84 4.66 2.23
N ALA A 98 -13.96 4.33 1.30
CA ALA A 98 -12.53 4.62 1.43
C ALA A 98 -12.23 6.11 1.26
N ARG A 99 -11.10 6.53 1.79
CA ARG A 99 -10.65 7.91 1.80
C ARG A 99 -9.21 8.01 1.29
N ALA A 100 -8.92 9.08 0.57
CA ALA A 100 -7.58 9.36 0.07
C ALA A 100 -6.89 10.42 0.94
N GLY A 101 -5.68 10.12 1.36
CA GLY A 101 -4.76 11.08 1.96
C GLY A 101 -3.94 11.84 0.92
N LYS A 102 -3.02 12.67 1.38
CA LYS A 102 -2.18 13.53 0.56
C LYS A 102 -0.79 12.93 0.39
N SER A 103 -0.36 12.77 -0.86
CA SER A 103 1.00 12.39 -1.22
C SER A 103 1.97 13.56 -1.16
N ASP A 104 3.28 13.29 -1.34
CA ASP A 104 4.31 14.34 -1.43
C ASP A 104 4.25 15.13 -2.74
N PHE A 105 3.47 14.67 -3.71
CA PHE A 105 3.11 15.46 -4.90
C PHE A 105 2.00 16.50 -4.63
N GLY A 106 1.43 16.52 -3.43
CA GLY A 106 0.30 17.36 -3.08
C GLY A 106 -1.05 16.85 -3.58
N GLU A 107 -1.10 15.61 -4.08
CA GLU A 107 -2.26 14.99 -4.70
C GLU A 107 -2.87 13.88 -3.84
N ARG A 108 -4.15 13.58 -4.08
CA ARG A 108 -4.93 12.54 -3.38
C ARG A 108 -5.18 11.32 -4.25
N ARG A 109 -4.29 11.06 -5.19
CA ARG A 109 -4.37 9.95 -6.15
C ARG A 109 -3.02 9.29 -6.31
N TRP A 110 -2.99 8.18 -7.01
CA TRP A 110 -1.75 7.55 -7.44
C TRP A 110 -0.88 8.52 -8.23
N ARG A 111 0.40 8.55 -7.90
CA ARG A 111 1.48 9.09 -8.72
C ARG A 111 2.60 8.07 -8.69
N GLY A 112 2.89 7.51 -9.86
CA GLY A 112 3.79 6.38 -10.01
C GLY A 112 5.26 6.75 -9.87
N PRO A 113 6.11 5.72 -9.92
CA PRO A 113 7.55 5.87 -9.94
C PRO A 113 8.04 6.87 -11.00
N CYS A 114 8.93 7.76 -10.59
CA CYS A 114 9.61 8.70 -11.47
C CYS A 114 10.99 9.06 -10.91
N PRO A 115 11.86 8.06 -10.64
CA PRO A 115 13.13 8.29 -9.97
C PRO A 115 14.04 9.15 -10.83
N PRO A 116 14.65 10.23 -10.27
CA PRO A 116 15.58 11.06 -11.01
C PRO A 116 16.91 10.37 -11.28
N ILE A 117 17.37 9.50 -10.38
CA ILE A 117 18.68 8.84 -10.42
C ILE A 117 18.54 7.41 -9.95
N GLY A 118 18.97 6.44 -10.76
CA GLY A 118 19.12 5.04 -10.36
C GLY A 118 17.81 4.28 -10.19
N ARG A 119 17.91 3.10 -9.60
CA ARG A 119 16.80 2.20 -9.35
C ARG A 119 16.29 2.36 -7.92
N HIS A 120 15.05 2.84 -7.77
CA HIS A 120 14.40 3.00 -6.48
C HIS A 120 13.52 1.80 -6.14
N ARG A 121 13.23 1.64 -4.84
CA ARG A 121 12.27 0.69 -4.30
C ARG A 121 10.99 1.42 -3.91
N TYR A 122 9.86 0.81 -4.22
CA TYR A 122 8.52 1.32 -3.91
C TYR A 122 7.82 0.32 -3.02
N PHE A 123 7.55 0.72 -1.79
CA PHE A 123 6.93 -0.11 -0.77
C PHE A 123 5.44 0.13 -0.75
N PHE A 124 4.66 -0.90 -1.10
CA PHE A 124 3.21 -0.94 -0.95
C PHE A 124 2.92 -1.56 0.39
N LYS A 125 2.46 -0.77 1.35
CA LYS A 125 2.26 -1.14 2.75
C LYS A 125 0.78 -1.20 3.06
N LEU A 126 0.26 -2.39 3.34
CA LEU A 126 -1.13 -2.61 3.70
C LEU A 126 -1.23 -2.90 5.20
N TYR A 127 -2.12 -2.18 5.86
CA TYR A 127 -2.39 -2.29 7.30
C TYR A 127 -3.82 -2.75 7.51
N ALA A 128 -4.02 -3.78 8.36
CA ALA A 128 -5.33 -4.18 8.83
C ALA A 128 -5.59 -3.53 10.20
N LEU A 129 -6.70 -2.80 10.31
CA LEU A 129 -7.04 -2.02 11.50
C LEU A 129 -8.27 -2.59 12.21
N ASP A 130 -8.29 -2.54 13.54
CA ASP A 130 -9.41 -2.98 14.38
C ASP A 130 -10.56 -1.95 14.43
N ARG A 131 -10.44 -0.85 13.71
CA ARG A 131 -11.44 0.22 13.63
C ARG A 131 -11.44 0.89 12.27
N SER A 132 -12.54 1.56 11.94
CA SER A 132 -12.56 2.60 10.91
C SER A 132 -12.07 3.91 11.53
N LEU A 133 -11.29 4.68 10.77
CA LEU A 133 -10.74 5.94 11.23
C LEU A 133 -11.74 7.10 11.08
N GLY A 134 -12.70 6.95 10.17
CA GLY A 134 -13.70 7.98 9.89
C GLY A 134 -13.14 9.15 9.09
N ASP A 135 -13.90 10.25 9.02
CA ASP A 135 -13.46 11.44 8.31
C ASP A 135 -12.48 12.26 9.16
N LEU A 136 -11.20 12.06 8.89
CA LEU A 136 -10.10 12.82 9.50
C LEU A 136 -9.56 13.91 8.56
N GLY A 137 -10.30 14.21 7.47
CA GLY A 137 -9.86 15.16 6.45
C GLY A 137 -8.77 14.56 5.54
N THR A 138 -7.93 15.44 4.98
CA THR A 138 -6.84 15.04 4.08
C THR A 138 -5.57 14.78 4.88
N LEU A 139 -5.37 13.52 5.26
CA LEU A 139 -4.19 13.10 6.03
C LEU A 139 -2.94 12.97 5.14
N THR A 140 -1.81 13.37 5.67
CA THR A 140 -0.48 12.94 5.22
C THR A 140 -0.20 11.51 5.72
N LYS A 141 0.85 10.86 5.19
CA LYS A 141 1.33 9.57 5.72
C LYS A 141 1.57 9.63 7.24
N ALA A 142 2.27 10.66 7.73
CA ALA A 142 2.61 10.79 9.15
C ALA A 142 1.36 10.93 10.04
N GLU A 143 0.37 11.69 9.59
CA GLU A 143 -0.90 11.83 10.32
C GLU A 143 -1.71 10.54 10.30
N LEU A 144 -1.71 9.81 9.17
CA LEU A 144 -2.33 8.48 9.09
C LEU A 144 -1.64 7.48 10.02
N GLU A 145 -0.32 7.42 10.02
CA GLU A 145 0.45 6.53 10.91
C GLU A 145 0.12 6.81 12.39
N LYS A 146 0.03 8.08 12.76
CA LYS A 146 -0.38 8.48 14.11
C LYS A 146 -1.81 8.05 14.43
N ALA A 147 -2.74 8.18 13.49
CA ALA A 147 -4.13 7.75 13.69
C ALA A 147 -4.27 6.22 13.81
N MET A 148 -3.35 5.46 13.21
CA MET A 148 -3.32 4.00 13.28
C MET A 148 -2.65 3.45 14.55
N GLU A 149 -1.94 4.27 15.33
CA GLU A 149 -1.23 3.80 16.54
C GLU A 149 -2.17 3.06 17.49
N GLY A 150 -1.76 1.85 17.91
CA GLY A 150 -2.54 0.99 18.80
C GLY A 150 -3.72 0.26 18.14
N HIS A 151 -3.93 0.42 16.83
CA HIS A 151 -5.07 -0.14 16.09
C HIS A 151 -4.67 -1.11 14.97
N VAL A 152 -3.38 -1.36 14.76
CA VAL A 152 -2.88 -2.25 13.71
C VAL A 152 -2.90 -3.70 14.19
N LEU A 153 -3.72 -4.54 13.54
CA LEU A 153 -3.80 -5.98 13.77
C LEU A 153 -2.78 -6.76 12.96
N ALA A 154 -2.50 -6.31 11.74
CA ALA A 154 -1.53 -6.91 10.84
C ALA A 154 -1.00 -5.87 9.85
N ARG A 155 0.21 -6.12 9.35
CA ARG A 155 0.86 -5.33 8.31
C ARG A 155 1.54 -6.27 7.33
N VAL A 156 1.48 -5.93 6.04
CA VAL A 156 2.20 -6.62 4.98
C VAL A 156 2.75 -5.61 3.98
N GLU A 157 3.84 -5.97 3.32
CA GLU A 157 4.46 -5.16 2.27
C GLU A 157 4.57 -5.95 0.97
N LEU A 158 4.43 -5.25 -0.16
CA LEU A 158 4.84 -5.66 -1.48
C LEU A 158 5.85 -4.62 -1.96
N VAL A 159 6.99 -5.06 -2.46
CA VAL A 159 8.04 -4.17 -2.96
C VAL A 159 8.13 -4.28 -4.47
N GLY A 160 8.03 -3.16 -5.16
CA GLY A 160 8.37 -3.05 -6.57
C GLY A 160 9.62 -2.19 -6.76
N THR A 161 10.31 -2.35 -7.88
CA THR A 161 11.47 -1.52 -8.23
C THR A 161 11.23 -0.79 -9.54
N TYR A 162 11.86 0.35 -9.72
CA TYR A 162 11.83 1.07 -10.99
C TYR A 162 13.09 1.91 -11.18
N GLU A 163 13.54 1.96 -12.41
CA GLU A 163 14.58 2.85 -12.92
C GLU A 163 14.10 3.42 -14.24
N LYS A 164 14.19 4.72 -14.42
CA LYS A 164 13.81 5.35 -15.69
C LYS A 164 14.71 4.89 -16.83
N ALA A 165 14.12 4.74 -18.02
CA ALA A 165 14.89 4.49 -19.22
C ALA A 165 15.92 5.62 -19.45
N ARG A 166 17.14 5.24 -19.82
CA ARG A 166 18.15 6.21 -20.23
C ARG A 166 17.84 6.63 -21.68
N HIS A 167 17.59 7.90 -21.88
CA HIS A 167 17.45 8.52 -23.20
C HIS A 167 18.77 9.10 -23.67
#